data_a053e09dd37ce0842c995d8b2d6901ae
#
_entry.id   a053e09dd37ce0842c995d8b2d6901ae
#
_cell.length_a   1.000
_cell.length_b   1.000
_cell.length_c   1.000
_cell.angle_alpha   90.00
_cell.angle_beta   90.00
_cell.angle_gamma   90.00
#
_symmetry.space_group_name_H-M   'P 1'
#
loop_
_entity.id
_entity.type
_entity.pdbx_description
1 polymer ?
#
loop_
_entity_poly.entity_id
_entity_poly.type
_entity_poly.pdbx_seq_one_letter_code
_entity_poly.pdbx_strand_id
1 'polypeptide(L)'
;LSLDNLEAIRAIRVGGQPLEFILAVPARRYADFDTLLAEFHQQRCLSATEEVVGELEWQGFRLIVAHRPGTASEQGQARDARIAALEADAARWAGKLDGQDSGQTHRGRKLSDAGTTARFYRAVTEAHLANIIKVNLSAEVFTYEIDQRALSRARMMDGKLILVSNMPDHTP
;
A
#
# COMPACT_ATOMS: atom_id res chain seq x y z
N LEU A 1 10.55 11.89 5.86
CA LEU A 1 11.87 11.39 6.21
C LEU A 1 12.65 11.19 4.91
N SER A 2 13.72 11.95 4.68
CA SER A 2 14.64 11.77 3.56
C SER A 2 16.00 11.34 4.09
N LEU A 3 16.86 10.80 3.22
CA LEU A 3 18.22 10.45 3.60
C LEU A 3 18.97 11.70 4.11
N ASP A 4 18.88 12.81 3.37
CA ASP A 4 19.51 14.08 3.77
C ASP A 4 19.11 14.54 5.18
N ASN A 5 17.82 14.38 5.53
CA ASN A 5 17.34 14.72 6.86
C ASN A 5 17.93 13.79 7.94
N LEU A 6 18.07 12.50 7.63
CA LEU A 6 18.68 11.53 8.56
C LEU A 6 20.18 11.82 8.74
N GLU A 7 20.88 12.17 7.69
CA GLU A 7 22.29 12.57 7.75
C GLU A 7 22.47 13.88 8.52
N ALA A 8 21.58 14.85 8.30
CA ALA A 8 21.57 16.09 9.06
C ALA A 8 21.36 15.86 10.56
N ILE A 9 20.41 14.99 10.93
CA ILE A 9 20.17 14.60 12.33
C ILE A 9 21.38 13.87 12.91
N ARG A 10 21.99 12.95 12.16
CA ARG A 10 23.20 12.23 12.57
C ARG A 10 24.39 13.15 12.82
N ALA A 11 24.45 14.29 12.13
CA ALA A 11 25.50 15.29 12.31
C ALA A 11 25.35 16.12 13.58
N ILE A 12 24.15 16.14 14.19
CA ILE A 12 23.90 16.90 15.43
C ILE A 12 24.71 16.34 16.58
N ARG A 13 25.24 17.23 17.41
CA ARG A 13 25.97 16.92 18.65
C ARG A 13 25.26 17.57 19.82
N VAL A 14 25.05 16.81 20.88
CA VAL A 14 24.50 17.31 22.15
C VAL A 14 25.53 17.03 23.24
N GLY A 15 26.04 18.07 23.88
CA GLY A 15 27.11 17.91 24.85
C GLY A 15 28.41 17.28 24.29
N GLY A 16 28.69 17.49 23.00
CA GLY A 16 29.83 16.88 22.29
C GLY A 16 29.62 15.45 21.80
N GLN A 17 28.53 14.78 22.19
CA GLN A 17 28.20 13.45 21.77
C GLN A 17 27.27 13.46 20.54
N PRO A 18 27.35 12.45 19.63
CA PRO A 18 26.39 12.29 18.55
C PRO A 18 24.97 12.17 19.09
N LEU A 19 24.00 12.81 18.43
CA LEU A 19 22.60 12.60 18.76
C LEU A 19 22.18 11.20 18.28
N GLU A 20 21.81 10.34 19.21
CA GLU A 20 21.22 9.05 18.93
C GLU A 20 19.71 9.18 18.72
N PHE A 21 19.18 8.43 17.76
CA PHE A 21 17.75 8.47 17.46
C PHE A 21 17.20 7.11 17.00
N ILE A 22 15.90 6.94 17.21
CA ILE A 22 15.04 5.91 16.59
C ILE A 22 13.82 6.64 16.06
N LEU A 23 13.55 6.51 14.76
CA LEU A 23 12.46 7.19 14.07
C LEU A 23 11.58 6.17 13.33
N ALA A 24 10.27 6.32 13.46
CA ALA A 24 9.34 5.53 12.66
C ALA A 24 9.32 6.02 11.20
N VAL A 25 9.46 5.09 10.28
CA VAL A 25 9.31 5.36 8.84
C VAL A 25 7.82 5.42 8.51
N PRO A 26 7.32 6.52 7.94
CA PRO A 26 5.92 6.58 7.49
C PRO A 26 5.65 5.55 6.38
N ALA A 27 4.51 4.89 6.40
CA ALA A 27 4.15 3.83 5.45
C ALA A 27 4.29 4.25 3.97
N ARG A 28 4.02 5.53 3.66
CA ARG A 28 4.21 6.10 2.30
C ARG A 28 5.67 6.05 1.81
N ARG A 29 6.64 5.86 2.71
CA ARG A 29 8.07 5.77 2.41
C ARG A 29 8.60 4.33 2.38
N TYR A 30 7.77 3.33 2.66
CA TYR A 30 8.17 1.92 2.60
C TYR A 30 8.64 1.51 1.20
N ALA A 31 8.18 2.22 0.19
CA ALA A 31 8.63 2.07 -1.18
C ALA A 31 10.15 2.23 -1.37
N ASP A 32 10.77 3.07 -0.56
CA ASP A 32 12.21 3.34 -0.63
C ASP A 32 13.06 2.14 -0.18
N PHE A 33 12.43 1.17 0.47
CA PHE A 33 13.06 -0.02 1.04
C PHE A 33 12.59 -1.31 0.38
N ASP A 34 11.93 -1.24 -0.77
CA ASP A 34 11.23 -2.36 -1.42
C ASP A 34 12.07 -3.63 -1.51
N THR A 35 13.30 -3.53 -2.02
CA THR A 35 14.19 -4.68 -2.20
C THR A 35 14.52 -5.34 -0.87
N LEU A 36 14.92 -4.54 0.13
CA LEU A 36 15.26 -5.04 1.46
C LEU A 36 14.06 -5.69 2.15
N LEU A 37 12.89 -5.08 2.01
CA LEU A 37 11.65 -5.59 2.61
C LEU A 37 11.16 -6.85 1.89
N ALA A 38 11.38 -6.97 0.58
CA ALA A 38 11.04 -8.18 -0.16
C ALA A 38 11.89 -9.37 0.28
N GLU A 39 13.19 -9.18 0.40
CA GLU A 39 14.10 -10.20 0.90
C GLU A 39 13.77 -10.61 2.34
N PHE A 40 13.57 -9.63 3.22
CA PHE A 40 13.16 -9.89 4.61
C PHE A 40 11.84 -10.65 4.69
N HIS A 41 10.84 -10.23 3.88
CA HIS A 41 9.54 -10.88 3.84
C HIS A 41 9.64 -12.33 3.37
N GLN A 42 10.38 -12.57 2.30
CA GLN A 42 10.57 -13.91 1.74
C GLN A 42 11.28 -14.84 2.73
N GLN A 43 12.29 -14.34 3.42
CA GLN A 43 13.11 -15.16 4.31
C GLN A 43 12.45 -15.42 5.68
N ARG A 44 11.65 -14.47 6.19
CA ARG A 44 11.22 -14.48 7.59
C ARG A 44 9.72 -14.39 7.82
N CYS A 45 8.95 -13.78 6.88
CA CYS A 45 7.54 -13.47 7.16
C CYS A 45 6.54 -14.45 6.56
N LEU A 46 6.87 -15.12 5.44
CA LEU A 46 5.90 -15.96 4.70
C LEU A 46 5.30 -17.09 5.53
N SER A 47 6.07 -17.69 6.42
CA SER A 47 5.61 -18.77 7.29
C SER A 47 5.48 -18.38 8.77
N ALA A 48 5.59 -17.08 9.05
CA ALA A 48 5.55 -16.59 10.42
C ALA A 48 4.12 -16.67 10.99
N THR A 49 3.98 -17.30 12.16
CA THR A 49 2.73 -17.33 12.94
C THR A 49 2.75 -16.35 14.11
N GLU A 50 3.93 -15.87 14.47
CA GLU A 50 4.17 -14.91 15.54
C GLU A 50 4.89 -13.68 15.02
N GLU A 51 5.01 -12.65 15.87
CA GLU A 51 5.73 -11.44 15.51
C GLU A 51 7.19 -11.76 15.19
N VAL A 52 7.64 -11.25 14.04
CA VAL A 52 9.03 -11.37 13.57
C VAL A 52 9.66 -9.98 13.62
N VAL A 53 10.80 -9.88 14.30
CA VAL A 53 11.62 -8.67 14.28
C VAL A 53 12.96 -9.01 13.66
N GLY A 54 13.47 -8.11 12.83
CA GLY A 54 14.79 -8.23 12.24
C GLY A 54 15.41 -6.88 11.97
N GLU A 55 16.73 -6.91 11.79
CA GLU A 55 17.52 -5.74 11.50
C GLU A 55 18.15 -5.87 10.13
N LEU A 56 18.15 -4.76 9.41
CA LEU A 56 18.74 -4.62 8.07
C LEU A 56 19.64 -3.38 8.07
N GLU A 57 20.63 -3.38 7.22
CA GLU A 57 21.46 -2.20 6.99
C GLU A 57 20.92 -1.43 5.76
N TRP A 58 20.82 -0.12 5.91
CA TRP A 58 20.45 0.77 4.82
C TRP A 58 21.24 2.07 4.90
N GLN A 59 22.17 2.28 3.98
CA GLN A 59 22.96 3.50 3.84
C GLN A 59 23.65 3.97 5.13
N GLY A 60 24.18 3.02 5.91
CA GLY A 60 24.84 3.29 7.18
C GLY A 60 23.89 3.59 8.34
N PHE A 61 22.60 3.32 8.17
CA PHE A 61 21.59 3.31 9.23
C PHE A 61 21.09 1.88 9.48
N ARG A 62 20.64 1.62 10.70
CA ARG A 62 19.93 0.39 11.04
C ARG A 62 18.45 0.56 10.72
N LEU A 63 17.90 -0.38 9.97
CA LEU A 63 16.47 -0.54 9.79
C LEU A 63 15.99 -1.69 10.68
N ILE A 64 15.15 -1.38 11.65
CA ILE A 64 14.47 -2.37 12.47
C ILE A 64 13.12 -2.61 11.85
N VAL A 65 12.87 -3.83 11.38
CA VAL A 65 11.63 -4.22 10.72
C VAL A 65 10.90 -5.21 11.61
N ALA A 66 9.72 -4.85 12.05
CA ALA A 66 8.80 -5.76 12.72
C ALA A 66 7.68 -6.16 11.74
N HIS A 67 7.26 -7.42 11.78
CA HIS A 67 6.12 -7.95 11.05
C HIS A 67 5.19 -8.68 12.01
N ARG A 68 3.90 -8.30 12.00
CA ARG A 68 2.83 -8.90 12.79
C ARG A 68 1.85 -9.63 11.89
N PRO A 69 1.86 -10.97 11.85
CA PRO A 69 0.98 -11.75 10.97
C PRO A 69 -0.51 -11.49 11.17
N GLY A 70 -0.96 -11.34 12.42
CA GLY A 70 -2.35 -11.00 12.72
C GLY A 70 -2.78 -9.67 12.08
N THR A 71 -2.00 -8.60 12.29
CA THR A 71 -2.25 -7.29 11.67
C THR A 71 -2.17 -7.37 10.14
N ALA A 72 -1.24 -8.15 9.59
CA ALA A 72 -1.13 -8.36 8.14
C ALA A 72 -2.40 -9.01 7.58
N SER A 73 -2.91 -10.04 8.25
CA SER A 73 -4.16 -10.71 7.88
C SER A 73 -5.35 -9.76 7.89
N GLU A 74 -5.51 -8.97 8.96
CA GLU A 74 -6.59 -7.99 9.09
C GLU A 74 -6.54 -6.92 8.00
N GLN A 75 -5.36 -6.36 7.72
CA GLN A 75 -5.16 -5.36 6.67
C GLN A 75 -5.44 -5.95 5.28
N GLY A 76 -4.98 -7.17 5.01
CA GLY A 76 -5.23 -7.89 3.78
C GLY A 76 -6.72 -8.14 3.56
N GLN A 77 -7.41 -8.71 4.55
CA GLN A 77 -8.84 -8.97 4.50
C GLN A 77 -9.67 -7.69 4.29
N ALA A 78 -9.34 -6.61 5.01
CA ALA A 78 -10.02 -5.34 4.87
C ALA A 78 -9.81 -4.72 3.48
N ARG A 79 -8.64 -4.89 2.87
CA ARG A 79 -8.36 -4.46 1.50
C ARG A 79 -9.13 -5.30 0.50
N ASP A 80 -9.06 -6.63 0.60
CA ASP A 80 -9.70 -7.55 -0.32
C ASP A 80 -11.24 -7.37 -0.30
N ALA A 81 -11.83 -7.14 0.88
CA ALA A 81 -13.24 -6.81 1.01
C ALA A 81 -13.63 -5.50 0.28
N ARG A 82 -12.78 -4.45 0.36
CA ARG A 82 -13.01 -3.20 -0.37
C ARG A 82 -12.87 -3.37 -1.88
N ILE A 83 -11.91 -4.16 -2.34
CA ILE A 83 -11.75 -4.50 -3.76
C ILE A 83 -12.99 -5.23 -4.25
N ALA A 84 -13.43 -6.29 -3.55
CA ALA A 84 -14.62 -7.06 -3.92
C ALA A 84 -15.90 -6.20 -3.98
N ALA A 85 -16.06 -5.26 -3.06
CA ALA A 85 -17.20 -4.33 -3.08
C ALA A 85 -17.18 -3.40 -4.31
N LEU A 86 -16.00 -2.89 -4.68
CA LEU A 86 -15.83 -2.07 -5.88
C LEU A 86 -16.05 -2.86 -7.16
N GLU A 87 -15.57 -4.10 -7.24
CA GLU A 87 -15.82 -5.00 -8.38
C GLU A 87 -17.30 -5.33 -8.54
N ALA A 88 -18.02 -5.58 -7.43
CA ALA A 88 -19.45 -5.81 -7.46
C ALA A 88 -20.22 -4.56 -7.95
N ASP A 89 -19.81 -3.37 -7.54
CA ASP A 89 -20.39 -2.12 -8.02
C ASP A 89 -20.09 -1.90 -9.51
N ALA A 90 -18.86 -2.15 -9.95
CA ALA A 90 -18.47 -2.05 -11.35
C ALA A 90 -19.29 -3.00 -12.23
N ALA A 91 -19.40 -4.27 -11.83
CA ALA A 91 -20.20 -5.27 -12.53
C ALA A 91 -21.67 -4.85 -12.65
N ARG A 92 -22.24 -4.32 -11.58
CA ARG A 92 -23.63 -3.82 -11.58
C ARG A 92 -23.81 -2.63 -12.54
N TRP A 93 -22.85 -1.73 -12.64
CA TRP A 93 -22.91 -0.58 -13.55
C TRP A 93 -22.65 -0.99 -14.99
N ALA A 94 -21.69 -1.87 -15.24
CA ALA A 94 -21.46 -2.44 -16.58
C ALA A 94 -22.71 -3.14 -17.11
N GLY A 95 -23.33 -4.02 -16.32
CA GLY A 95 -24.56 -4.69 -16.72
C GLY A 95 -25.73 -3.74 -17.02
N LYS A 96 -25.80 -2.56 -16.37
CA LYS A 96 -26.79 -1.53 -16.72
C LYS A 96 -26.46 -0.80 -18.02
N LEU A 97 -25.19 -0.53 -18.31
CA LEU A 97 -24.75 0.05 -19.57
C LEU A 97 -25.06 -0.90 -20.72
N ASP A 98 -24.66 -2.18 -20.62
CA ASP A 98 -24.94 -3.22 -21.62
C ASP A 98 -26.44 -3.39 -21.87
N GLY A 99 -27.25 -3.37 -20.81
CA GLY A 99 -28.72 -3.44 -20.93
C GLY A 99 -29.33 -2.24 -21.65
N GLN A 100 -28.74 -1.05 -21.50
CA GLN A 100 -29.17 0.15 -22.22
C GLN A 100 -28.81 0.09 -23.71
N ASP A 101 -27.61 -0.39 -24.03
CA ASP A 101 -27.10 -0.50 -25.40
C ASP A 101 -27.83 -1.59 -26.17
N SER A 102 -28.26 -2.68 -25.51
CA SER A 102 -29.08 -3.75 -26.11
C SER A 102 -30.54 -3.40 -26.26
N GLY A 103 -30.95 -2.16 -25.93
CA GLY A 103 -32.35 -1.71 -26.09
C GLY A 103 -33.31 -2.22 -25.00
N GLN A 104 -32.81 -2.86 -23.95
CA GLN A 104 -33.58 -3.17 -22.77
C GLN A 104 -33.86 -1.88 -21.99
N THR A 105 -35.08 -1.37 -22.12
CA THR A 105 -35.48 -0.13 -21.47
C THR A 105 -35.55 -0.28 -19.95
N HIS A 106 -34.63 0.32 -19.25
CA HIS A 106 -34.74 0.48 -17.82
C HIS A 106 -35.43 1.81 -17.47
N ARG A 107 -36.39 1.76 -16.55
CA ARG A 107 -36.96 2.98 -15.96
C ARG A 107 -35.89 3.72 -15.17
N GLY A 108 -35.68 5.00 -15.44
CA GLY A 108 -34.76 5.86 -14.70
C GLY A 108 -33.80 6.66 -15.59
N ARG A 109 -32.88 7.40 -14.95
CA ARG A 109 -31.85 8.18 -15.64
C ARG A 109 -30.86 7.23 -16.32
N LYS A 110 -30.63 7.42 -17.62
CA LYS A 110 -29.63 6.67 -18.36
C LYS A 110 -28.24 6.89 -17.78
N LEU A 111 -27.49 5.84 -17.64
CA LEU A 111 -26.06 5.88 -17.35
C LEU A 111 -25.30 6.22 -18.63
N SER A 112 -24.13 6.84 -18.48
CA SER A 112 -23.15 6.97 -19.55
C SER A 112 -21.83 6.38 -19.08
N ASP A 113 -21.03 5.89 -20.03
CA ASP A 113 -19.70 5.36 -19.73
C ASP A 113 -18.86 6.39 -18.97
N ALA A 114 -18.75 7.61 -19.49
CA ALA A 114 -18.00 8.68 -18.82
C ALA A 114 -18.50 8.98 -17.40
N GLY A 115 -19.83 9.00 -17.18
CA GLY A 115 -20.41 9.20 -15.87
C GLY A 115 -20.13 8.04 -14.90
N THR A 116 -20.13 6.80 -15.43
CA THR A 116 -19.82 5.58 -14.67
C THR A 116 -18.34 5.52 -14.33
N THR A 117 -17.47 5.81 -15.29
CA THR A 117 -16.01 5.93 -15.09
C THR A 117 -15.66 6.94 -14.00
N ALA A 118 -16.24 8.15 -14.07
CA ALA A 118 -16.00 9.19 -13.06
C ALA A 118 -16.48 8.79 -11.66
N ARG A 119 -17.64 8.12 -11.57
CA ARG A 119 -18.19 7.62 -10.31
C ARG A 119 -17.30 6.52 -9.73
N PHE A 120 -16.86 5.56 -10.56
CA PHE A 120 -15.99 4.48 -10.12
C PHE A 120 -14.61 5.01 -9.68
N TYR A 121 -14.02 5.93 -10.43
CA TYR A 121 -12.76 6.58 -10.05
C TYR A 121 -12.86 7.25 -8.68
N ARG A 122 -13.95 7.95 -8.41
CA ARG A 122 -14.19 8.55 -7.09
C ARG A 122 -14.26 7.48 -6.01
N ALA A 123 -15.03 6.41 -6.20
CA ALA A 123 -15.16 5.33 -5.24
C ALA A 123 -13.82 4.63 -4.95
N VAL A 124 -13.02 4.40 -5.98
CA VAL A 124 -11.64 3.86 -5.85
C VAL A 124 -10.75 4.80 -5.03
N THR A 125 -10.86 6.11 -5.27
CA THR A 125 -10.07 7.12 -4.55
C THR A 125 -10.49 7.22 -3.09
N GLU A 126 -11.78 7.23 -2.81
CA GLU A 126 -12.34 7.24 -1.44
C GLU A 126 -12.00 5.97 -0.66
N ALA A 127 -11.91 4.83 -1.36
CA ALA A 127 -11.45 3.56 -0.78
C ALA A 127 -9.92 3.50 -0.57
N HIS A 128 -9.15 4.52 -0.98
CA HIS A 128 -7.68 4.55 -0.98
C HIS A 128 -7.02 3.42 -1.77
N LEU A 129 -7.64 3.02 -2.89
CA LEU A 129 -7.18 1.92 -3.75
C LEU A 129 -6.68 2.38 -5.13
N ALA A 130 -6.51 3.69 -5.37
CA ALA A 130 -6.11 4.24 -6.66
C ALA A 130 -4.70 3.81 -7.13
N ASN A 131 -3.86 3.33 -6.22
CA ASN A 131 -2.57 2.73 -6.57
C ASN A 131 -2.72 1.27 -7.06
N ILE A 132 -3.80 0.59 -6.70
CA ILE A 132 -4.07 -0.82 -7.03
C ILE A 132 -5.08 -0.93 -8.18
N ILE A 133 -6.17 -0.16 -8.13
CA ILE A 133 -7.21 -0.18 -9.17
C ILE A 133 -6.98 0.99 -10.12
N LYS A 134 -6.65 0.68 -11.37
CA LYS A 134 -6.40 1.65 -12.44
C LYS A 134 -7.66 1.83 -13.26
N VAL A 135 -8.22 3.04 -13.22
CA VAL A 135 -9.40 3.41 -14.00
C VAL A 135 -8.95 4.19 -15.23
N ASN A 136 -9.33 3.73 -16.42
CA ASN A 136 -8.99 4.43 -17.65
C ASN A 136 -9.99 5.59 -17.91
N LEU A 137 -9.57 6.80 -17.57
CA LEU A 137 -10.39 8.01 -17.73
C LEU A 137 -10.52 8.48 -19.19
N SER A 138 -9.68 7.96 -20.10
CA SER A 138 -9.65 8.34 -21.51
C SER A 138 -10.38 7.32 -22.41
N ALA A 139 -10.83 6.19 -21.85
CA ALA A 139 -11.54 5.19 -22.62
C ALA A 139 -12.96 5.66 -22.96
N GLU A 140 -13.43 5.30 -24.16
CA GLU A 140 -14.81 5.57 -24.60
C GLU A 140 -15.82 4.73 -23.83
N VAL A 141 -15.42 3.52 -23.40
CA VAL A 141 -16.21 2.59 -22.60
C VAL A 141 -15.69 2.50 -21.18
N PHE A 142 -16.58 2.21 -20.23
CA PHE A 142 -16.20 2.00 -18.84
C PHE A 142 -15.28 0.78 -18.69
N THR A 143 -14.05 1.00 -18.25
CA THR A 143 -13.05 -0.05 -18.04
C THR A 143 -12.10 0.30 -16.90
N TYR A 144 -11.62 -0.76 -16.23
CA TYR A 144 -10.61 -0.67 -15.17
C TYR A 144 -9.77 -1.94 -15.14
N GLU A 145 -8.65 -1.90 -14.45
CA GLU A 145 -7.81 -3.07 -14.19
C GLU A 145 -7.31 -3.07 -12.74
N ILE A 146 -7.01 -4.25 -12.23
CA ILE A 146 -6.32 -4.43 -10.95
C ILE A 146 -4.84 -4.67 -11.24
N ASP A 147 -4.01 -3.73 -10.81
CA ASP A 147 -2.55 -3.85 -10.88
C ASP A 147 -2.08 -4.92 -9.87
N GLN A 148 -1.85 -6.12 -10.37
CA GLN A 148 -1.44 -7.27 -9.56
C GLN A 148 -0.08 -7.06 -8.87
N ARG A 149 0.82 -6.27 -9.48
CA ARG A 149 2.12 -5.94 -8.88
C ARG A 149 1.93 -5.00 -7.68
N ALA A 150 1.12 -3.97 -7.85
CA ALA A 150 0.78 -3.05 -6.77
C ALA A 150 0.04 -3.77 -5.62
N LEU A 151 -0.88 -4.69 -5.94
CA LEU A 151 -1.59 -5.49 -4.96
C LEU A 151 -0.65 -6.43 -4.19
N SER A 152 0.23 -7.16 -4.89
CA SER A 152 1.22 -8.03 -4.25
C SER A 152 2.17 -7.26 -3.35
N ARG A 153 2.59 -6.07 -3.80
CA ARG A 153 3.42 -5.18 -3.00
C ARG A 153 2.70 -4.68 -1.75
N ALA A 154 1.44 -4.29 -1.86
CA ALA A 154 0.63 -3.89 -0.71
C ALA A 154 0.52 -5.03 0.31
N ARG A 155 0.27 -6.26 -0.14
CA ARG A 155 0.23 -7.46 0.72
C ARG A 155 1.57 -7.73 1.41
N MET A 156 2.68 -7.55 0.70
CA MET A 156 4.01 -7.68 1.30
C MET A 156 4.25 -6.67 2.42
N MET A 157 3.67 -5.46 2.31
CA MET A 157 3.84 -4.39 3.31
C MET A 157 2.91 -4.50 4.51
N ASP A 158 1.86 -5.33 4.43
CA ASP A 158 0.92 -5.51 5.52
C ASP A 158 1.59 -6.01 6.80
N GLY A 159 1.13 -5.50 7.92
CA GLY A 159 1.62 -5.85 9.25
C GLY A 159 3.05 -5.41 9.54
N LYS A 160 3.67 -4.61 8.67
CA LYS A 160 5.05 -4.13 8.89
C LYS A 160 5.11 -2.79 9.60
N LEU A 161 6.06 -2.70 10.51
CA LEU A 161 6.54 -1.46 11.12
C LEU A 161 8.04 -1.35 10.85
N ILE A 162 8.46 -0.19 10.37
CA ILE A 162 9.86 0.08 10.07
C ILE A 162 10.32 1.24 10.92
N LEU A 163 11.42 1.02 11.64
CA LEU A 163 12.14 2.05 12.36
C LEU A 163 13.52 2.23 11.72
N VAL A 164 14.02 3.45 11.71
CA VAL A 164 15.39 3.77 11.33
C VAL A 164 16.14 4.31 12.54
N SER A 165 17.37 3.85 12.74
CA SER A 165 18.21 4.24 13.88
C SER A 165 19.67 4.45 13.44
N ASN A 166 20.35 5.36 14.11
CA ASN A 166 21.81 5.52 14.03
C ASN A 166 22.53 4.93 15.26
N MET A 167 21.79 4.35 16.19
CA MET A 167 22.37 3.74 17.38
C MET A 167 23.16 2.49 17.00
N PRO A 168 24.35 2.29 17.57
CA PRO A 168 25.09 1.03 17.41
C PRO A 168 24.27 -0.15 17.95
N ASP A 169 24.58 -1.34 17.46
CA ASP A 169 23.98 -2.55 18.02
C ASP A 169 24.52 -2.78 19.42
N HIS A 170 23.64 -2.68 20.41
CA HIS A 170 23.94 -3.00 21.79
C HIS A 170 23.41 -4.39 22.15
N THR A 171 23.58 -5.37 21.25
CA THR A 171 23.31 -6.76 21.64
C THR A 171 24.36 -7.14 22.70
N PRO A 172 23.96 -7.48 23.93
CA PRO A 172 24.88 -7.89 24.99
C PRO A 172 25.55 -9.23 24.65
#